data_a205a855461077c43849cb804d15036c
#
_entry.id   a205a855461077c43849cb804d15036c
#
_cell.length_a   1.000
_cell.length_b   1.000
_cell.length_c   1.000
_cell.angle_alpha   90.00
_cell.angle_beta   90.00
_cell.angle_gamma   90.00
#
_symmetry.space_group_name_H-M   'P 1'
#
loop_
_entity.id
_entity.type
_entity.pdbx_description
1 polymer ?
#
loop_
_entity_poly.entity_id
_entity_poly.type
_entity_poly.pdbx_seq_one_letter_code
_entity_poly.pdbx_strand_id
1 'polypeptide(L)'
;MTLRADPRAPGLHVGDDVSLGDGVVLGAHVTIHDGVELGAGCVIEDGAVLGKLPRLDRRSTAPRDELAGLVLGVRATVCAGAVVFAGARVEEDVILGDQSFVREGASIGAGSVIGRGSVVDPGVCVGRRARVQTNVYLARGSVVEDDVFLGPGVCTTNDDTMGRHAPGHVLRGAILRRACRVGGGVVLVPGVQVGEEAFVGAGAVVTRDVTARTVVVGNPARWLRDVGEDELLERWR
;
A
#
# COMPACT_ATOMS: atom_id res chain seq x y z
N MET A 1 8.85 9.59 -23.99
CA MET A 1 8.59 10.18 -22.66
C MET A 1 9.46 11.41 -22.51
N THR A 2 8.89 12.59 -22.62
CA THR A 2 9.60 13.88 -22.53
C THR A 2 8.99 14.71 -21.43
N LEU A 3 9.62 14.70 -20.24
CA LEU A 3 9.23 15.57 -19.14
C LEU A 3 9.61 17.01 -19.47
N ARG A 4 8.70 17.95 -19.26
CA ARG A 4 8.91 19.38 -19.48
C ARG A 4 8.90 20.12 -18.16
N ALA A 5 9.79 21.11 -18.01
CA ALA A 5 9.74 22.02 -16.87
C ALA A 5 8.42 22.81 -16.87
N ASP A 6 7.82 22.96 -15.71
CA ASP A 6 6.54 23.64 -15.54
C ASP A 6 6.68 24.76 -14.51
N PRO A 7 6.21 25.99 -14.80
CA PRO A 7 6.41 27.15 -13.93
C PRO A 7 5.50 27.16 -12.68
N ARG A 8 4.53 26.26 -12.56
CA ARG A 8 3.60 26.22 -11.43
C ARG A 8 4.25 25.96 -10.07
N ALA A 9 5.40 25.26 -10.06
CA ALA A 9 6.19 25.06 -8.84
C ALA A 9 7.70 24.96 -9.16
N PRO A 10 8.59 25.29 -8.22
CA PRO A 10 10.02 25.20 -8.41
C PRO A 10 10.47 23.78 -8.76
N GLY A 11 11.18 23.61 -9.87
CA GLY A 11 11.72 22.31 -10.30
C GLY A 11 10.65 21.25 -10.65
N LEU A 12 9.43 21.65 -10.88
CA LEU A 12 8.35 20.78 -11.36
C LEU A 12 8.63 20.31 -12.78
N HIS A 13 8.45 19.01 -13.02
CA HIS A 13 8.52 18.42 -14.36
C HIS A 13 7.24 17.64 -14.64
N VAL A 14 6.63 17.88 -15.80
CA VAL A 14 5.34 17.28 -16.18
C VAL A 14 5.46 16.61 -17.54
N GLY A 15 4.89 15.41 -17.65
CA GLY A 15 4.76 14.64 -18.88
C GLY A 15 3.58 15.07 -19.76
N ASP A 16 3.30 14.26 -20.77
CA ASP A 16 2.18 14.47 -21.68
C ASP A 16 0.87 13.91 -21.09
N ASP A 17 -0.28 14.43 -21.51
CA ASP A 17 -1.63 13.96 -21.13
C ASP A 17 -1.90 13.93 -19.60
N VAL A 18 -1.30 14.87 -18.87
CA VAL A 18 -1.53 15.04 -17.42
C VAL A 18 -2.77 15.88 -17.17
N SER A 19 -3.68 15.37 -16.34
CA SER A 19 -4.90 16.07 -15.90
C SER A 19 -4.80 16.45 -14.42
N LEU A 20 -5.04 17.74 -14.12
CA LEU A 20 -5.06 18.28 -12.75
C LEU A 20 -6.44 18.85 -12.44
N GLY A 21 -7.07 18.37 -11.37
CA GLY A 21 -8.31 18.92 -10.84
C GLY A 21 -8.13 20.30 -10.21
N ASP A 22 -9.24 20.95 -9.91
CA ASP A 22 -9.23 22.26 -9.27
C ASP A 22 -8.57 22.24 -7.88
N GLY A 23 -7.80 23.26 -7.55
CA GLY A 23 -7.19 23.42 -6.23
C GLY A 23 -6.07 22.41 -5.92
N VAL A 24 -5.48 21.76 -6.91
CA VAL A 24 -4.29 20.92 -6.71
C VAL A 24 -3.10 21.77 -6.27
N VAL A 25 -2.44 21.36 -5.19
CA VAL A 25 -1.22 22.00 -4.66
C VAL A 25 -0.02 21.13 -5.00
N LEU A 26 1.01 21.75 -5.58
CA LEU A 26 2.26 21.09 -6.00
C LEU A 26 3.46 21.68 -5.25
N GLY A 27 4.23 20.82 -4.59
CA GLY A 27 5.50 21.15 -3.96
C GLY A 27 6.65 21.32 -4.95
N ALA A 28 7.83 21.62 -4.42
CA ALA A 28 9.04 21.75 -5.20
C ALA A 28 9.57 20.40 -5.70
N HIS A 29 10.22 20.40 -6.88
CA HIS A 29 10.89 19.23 -7.45
C HIS A 29 9.99 18.00 -7.66
N VAL A 30 8.69 18.20 -7.80
CA VAL A 30 7.75 17.13 -8.13
C VAL A 30 7.96 16.69 -9.59
N THR A 31 7.84 15.38 -9.83
CA THR A 31 7.86 14.81 -11.17
C THR A 31 6.55 14.08 -11.45
N ILE A 32 5.81 14.51 -12.47
CA ILE A 32 4.55 13.91 -12.90
C ILE A 32 4.76 13.33 -14.30
N HIS A 33 4.65 12.01 -14.41
CA HIS A 33 4.81 11.31 -15.69
C HIS A 33 3.54 11.36 -16.53
N ASP A 34 3.64 10.82 -17.76
CA ASP A 34 2.56 10.82 -18.75
C ASP A 34 1.29 10.16 -18.23
N GLY A 35 0.12 10.69 -18.61
CA GLY A 35 -1.20 10.12 -18.36
C GLY A 35 -1.63 10.12 -16.90
N VAL A 36 -1.00 10.90 -16.03
CA VAL A 36 -1.40 11.01 -14.62
C VAL A 36 -2.64 11.88 -14.47
N GLU A 37 -3.60 11.40 -13.69
CA GLU A 37 -4.82 12.11 -13.35
C GLU A 37 -4.84 12.43 -11.83
N LEU A 38 -4.93 13.72 -11.48
CA LEU A 38 -5.08 14.18 -10.10
C LEU A 38 -6.46 14.76 -9.88
N GLY A 39 -7.20 14.22 -8.92
CA GLY A 39 -8.50 14.75 -8.48
C GLY A 39 -8.38 16.13 -7.85
N ALA A 40 -9.51 16.81 -7.71
CA ALA A 40 -9.57 18.15 -7.11
C ALA A 40 -9.03 18.15 -5.66
N GLY A 41 -8.31 19.20 -5.28
CA GLY A 41 -7.79 19.40 -3.94
C GLY A 41 -6.67 18.44 -3.52
N CYS A 42 -6.07 17.69 -4.45
CA CYS A 42 -4.89 16.90 -4.15
C CYS A 42 -3.72 17.78 -3.69
N VAL A 43 -2.96 17.25 -2.72
CA VAL A 43 -1.72 17.89 -2.23
C VAL A 43 -0.55 16.96 -2.56
N ILE A 44 0.38 17.45 -3.34
CA ILE A 44 1.59 16.73 -3.74
C ILE A 44 2.79 17.47 -3.16
N GLU A 45 3.45 16.87 -2.20
CA GLU A 45 4.59 17.50 -1.50
C GLU A 45 5.91 17.35 -2.26
N ASP A 46 6.94 17.98 -1.74
CA ASP A 46 8.24 18.13 -2.35
C ASP A 46 8.89 16.79 -2.75
N GLY A 47 9.44 16.74 -3.96
CA GLY A 47 10.19 15.60 -4.46
C GLY A 47 9.37 14.34 -4.74
N ALA A 48 8.04 14.39 -4.67
CA ALA A 48 7.20 13.26 -5.03
C ALA A 48 7.32 12.91 -6.53
N VAL A 49 7.24 11.61 -6.85
CA VAL A 49 7.31 11.10 -8.23
C VAL A 49 6.03 10.32 -8.54
N LEU A 50 5.26 10.82 -9.49
CA LEU A 50 3.94 10.29 -9.85
C LEU A 50 3.94 9.67 -11.25
N GLY A 51 3.32 8.49 -11.40
CA GLY A 51 3.11 7.83 -12.68
C GLY A 51 4.36 7.18 -13.28
N LYS A 52 5.40 6.94 -12.48
CA LYS A 52 6.63 6.30 -12.95
C LYS A 52 6.37 4.89 -13.49
N LEU A 53 6.96 4.56 -14.66
CA LEU A 53 6.95 3.20 -15.17
C LEU A 53 7.96 2.30 -14.44
N PRO A 54 7.62 1.03 -14.18
CA PRO A 54 8.54 0.09 -13.54
C PRO A 54 9.69 -0.27 -14.47
N ARG A 55 10.89 -0.43 -13.90
CA ARG A 55 12.02 -1.06 -14.58
C ARG A 55 12.14 -2.49 -14.06
N LEU A 56 11.85 -3.45 -14.91
CA LEU A 56 11.86 -4.86 -14.54
C LEU A 56 13.16 -5.52 -14.98
N ASP A 57 13.75 -6.32 -14.10
CA ASP A 57 14.87 -7.20 -14.44
C ASP A 57 14.47 -8.19 -15.53
N ARG A 58 15.44 -8.69 -16.29
CA ARG A 58 15.16 -9.66 -17.39
C ARG A 58 14.52 -10.96 -16.90
N ARG A 59 14.81 -11.36 -15.64
CA ARG A 59 14.27 -12.57 -15.01
C ARG A 59 12.97 -12.31 -14.25
N SER A 60 12.50 -11.06 -14.21
CA SER A 60 11.25 -10.72 -13.53
C SER A 60 10.07 -11.47 -14.15
N THR A 61 9.26 -12.08 -13.29
CA THR A 61 7.99 -12.72 -13.66
C THR A 61 6.81 -11.75 -13.64
N ALA A 62 7.06 -10.46 -13.34
CA ALA A 62 6.02 -9.44 -13.38
C ALA A 62 5.50 -9.26 -14.81
N PRO A 63 4.19 -9.01 -14.99
CA PRO A 63 3.63 -8.68 -16.29
C PRO A 63 4.34 -7.48 -16.91
N ARG A 64 4.46 -7.49 -18.24
CA ARG A 64 5.07 -6.40 -19.03
C ARG A 64 4.04 -5.69 -19.90
N ASP A 65 2.77 -5.79 -19.50
CA ASP A 65 1.66 -5.16 -20.19
C ASP A 65 1.77 -3.63 -20.11
N GLU A 66 1.12 -2.96 -21.05
CA GLU A 66 1.00 -1.50 -21.01
C GLU A 66 0.18 -1.10 -19.78
N LEU A 67 0.73 -0.17 -19.01
CA LEU A 67 0.09 0.32 -17.80
C LEU A 67 -0.74 1.58 -18.12
N ALA A 68 -1.95 1.64 -17.60
CA ALA A 68 -2.72 2.88 -17.57
C ALA A 68 -2.00 3.95 -16.74
N GLY A 69 -2.37 5.22 -16.90
CA GLY A 69 -1.89 6.30 -16.04
C GLY A 69 -2.23 6.05 -14.56
N LEU A 70 -1.50 6.73 -13.68
CA LEU A 70 -1.84 6.84 -12.26
C LEU A 70 -3.10 7.68 -12.09
N VAL A 71 -4.03 7.24 -11.24
CA VAL A 71 -5.21 8.03 -10.85
C VAL A 71 -5.17 8.29 -9.35
N LEU A 72 -5.18 9.56 -8.95
CA LEU A 72 -5.40 10.00 -7.57
C LEU A 72 -6.79 10.61 -7.42
N GLY A 73 -7.57 10.12 -6.47
CA GLY A 73 -8.88 10.61 -6.11
C GLY A 73 -8.84 11.99 -5.45
N VAL A 74 -10.00 12.57 -5.25
CA VAL A 74 -10.19 13.91 -4.67
C VAL A 74 -9.55 14.00 -3.28
N ARG A 75 -8.85 15.10 -2.97
CA ARG A 75 -8.18 15.38 -1.69
C ARG A 75 -7.15 14.34 -1.25
N ALA A 76 -6.65 13.52 -2.17
CA ALA A 76 -5.53 12.64 -1.84
C ALA A 76 -4.26 13.46 -1.58
N THR A 77 -3.48 13.03 -0.59
CA THR A 77 -2.19 13.65 -0.24
C THR A 77 -1.06 12.68 -0.53
N VAL A 78 -0.07 13.15 -1.27
CA VAL A 78 1.18 12.43 -1.51
C VAL A 78 2.31 13.21 -0.85
N CYS A 79 2.83 12.68 0.26
CA CYS A 79 3.84 13.36 1.08
C CYS A 79 5.23 13.32 0.42
N ALA A 80 6.17 14.01 1.07
CA ALA A 80 7.49 14.29 0.50
C ALA A 80 8.26 13.03 0.10
N GLY A 81 8.80 13.04 -1.11
CA GLY A 81 9.62 11.96 -1.66
C GLY A 81 8.89 10.63 -1.91
N ALA A 82 7.57 10.58 -1.79
CA ALA A 82 6.82 9.38 -2.10
C ALA A 82 6.85 9.08 -3.61
N VAL A 83 6.86 7.80 -3.97
CA VAL A 83 6.89 7.34 -5.37
C VAL A 83 5.67 6.48 -5.66
N VAL A 84 4.84 6.93 -6.59
CA VAL A 84 3.62 6.23 -7.01
C VAL A 84 3.71 5.87 -8.49
N PHE A 85 3.58 4.59 -8.80
CA PHE A 85 3.78 4.09 -10.16
C PHE A 85 2.52 4.23 -11.03
N ALA A 86 2.72 4.18 -12.33
CA ALA A 86 1.66 4.05 -13.32
C ALA A 86 0.79 2.82 -13.03
N GLY A 87 -0.49 2.88 -13.38
CA GLY A 87 -1.47 1.82 -13.12
C GLY A 87 -1.98 1.76 -11.69
N ALA A 88 -1.38 2.48 -10.74
CA ALA A 88 -1.93 2.56 -9.39
C ALA A 88 -3.22 3.41 -9.37
N ARG A 89 -4.13 3.04 -8.47
CA ARG A 89 -5.38 3.76 -8.23
C ARG A 89 -5.51 4.09 -6.75
N VAL A 90 -5.63 5.34 -6.44
CA VAL A 90 -5.74 5.86 -5.07
C VAL A 90 -7.05 6.61 -4.97
N GLU A 91 -7.93 6.20 -4.06
CA GLU A 91 -9.25 6.82 -3.87
C GLU A 91 -9.15 8.15 -3.10
N GLU A 92 -10.31 8.76 -2.83
CA GLU A 92 -10.41 10.04 -2.13
C GLU A 92 -9.88 9.99 -0.68
N ASP A 93 -9.39 11.11 -0.18
CA ASP A 93 -8.93 11.32 1.20
C ASP A 93 -7.82 10.37 1.67
N VAL A 94 -7.08 9.74 0.74
CA VAL A 94 -5.94 8.89 1.06
C VAL A 94 -4.71 9.73 1.36
N ILE A 95 -3.91 9.29 2.35
CA ILE A 95 -2.59 9.87 2.63
C ILE A 95 -1.52 8.83 2.32
N LEU A 96 -0.62 9.16 1.38
CA LEU A 96 0.60 8.41 1.11
C LEU A 96 1.76 9.13 1.81
N GLY A 97 2.23 8.58 2.92
CA GLY A 97 3.24 9.18 3.80
C GLY A 97 4.61 9.35 3.13
N ASP A 98 5.46 10.14 3.76
CA ASP A 98 6.80 10.45 3.24
C ASP A 98 7.56 9.20 2.81
N GLN A 99 8.21 9.27 1.64
CA GLN A 99 9.03 8.19 1.13
C GLN A 99 8.28 6.84 0.96
N SER A 100 6.95 6.84 0.97
CA SER A 100 6.19 5.62 0.65
C SER A 100 6.38 5.23 -0.81
N PHE A 101 6.20 3.94 -1.09
CA PHE A 101 6.47 3.37 -2.41
C PHE A 101 5.28 2.51 -2.84
N VAL A 102 4.44 3.05 -3.73
CA VAL A 102 3.23 2.38 -4.22
C VAL A 102 3.45 1.92 -5.65
N ARG A 103 3.48 0.61 -5.85
CA ARG A 103 3.81 -0.02 -7.11
C ARG A 103 2.61 -0.10 -8.08
N GLU A 104 2.95 -0.49 -9.30
CA GLU A 104 2.01 -0.61 -10.42
C GLU A 104 0.82 -1.51 -10.12
N GLY A 105 -0.36 -1.07 -10.53
CA GLY A 105 -1.61 -1.82 -10.35
C GLY A 105 -2.09 -1.96 -8.91
N ALA A 106 -1.42 -1.33 -7.94
CA ALA A 106 -1.91 -1.28 -6.57
C ALA A 106 -3.16 -0.41 -6.47
N SER A 107 -4.10 -0.78 -5.57
CA SER A 107 -5.29 0.02 -5.27
C SER A 107 -5.35 0.36 -3.79
N ILE A 108 -5.63 1.63 -3.48
CA ILE A 108 -5.74 2.14 -2.10
C ILE A 108 -7.11 2.75 -1.92
N GLY A 109 -7.92 2.16 -1.04
CA GLY A 109 -9.28 2.58 -0.75
C GLY A 109 -9.37 3.86 0.08
N ALA A 110 -10.50 4.54 -0.05
CA ALA A 110 -10.78 5.86 0.50
C ALA A 110 -10.49 6.00 2.00
N GLY A 111 -9.93 7.14 2.39
CA GLY A 111 -9.62 7.48 3.77
C GLY A 111 -8.51 6.64 4.41
N SER A 112 -7.78 5.85 3.62
CA SER A 112 -6.68 5.03 4.12
C SER A 112 -5.39 5.83 4.23
N VAL A 113 -4.52 5.39 5.12
CA VAL A 113 -3.19 5.98 5.34
C VAL A 113 -2.12 4.91 5.10
N ILE A 114 -1.21 5.19 4.20
CA ILE A 114 0.02 4.43 3.99
C ILE A 114 1.15 5.19 4.66
N GLY A 115 1.64 4.69 5.77
CA GLY A 115 2.64 5.34 6.61
C GLY A 115 4.00 5.49 5.92
N ARG A 116 4.82 6.38 6.48
CA ARG A 116 6.14 6.72 5.97
C ARG A 116 6.99 5.47 5.67
N GLY A 117 7.68 5.48 4.54
CA GLY A 117 8.62 4.42 4.14
C GLY A 117 7.97 3.06 3.86
N SER A 118 6.64 2.97 3.87
CA SER A 118 5.95 1.71 3.57
C SER A 118 5.96 1.40 2.09
N VAL A 119 5.97 0.11 1.78
CA VAL A 119 5.95 -0.41 0.41
C VAL A 119 4.66 -1.16 0.17
N VAL A 120 3.96 -0.78 -0.89
CA VAL A 120 2.79 -1.48 -1.42
C VAL A 120 3.19 -2.06 -2.78
N ASP A 121 3.40 -3.37 -2.84
CA ASP A 121 3.89 -4.08 -4.02
C ASP A 121 2.87 -4.16 -5.16
N PRO A 122 3.28 -4.59 -6.37
CA PRO A 122 2.40 -4.63 -7.54
C PRO A 122 1.10 -5.39 -7.29
N GLY A 123 -0.03 -4.76 -7.65
CA GLY A 123 -1.34 -5.38 -7.60
C GLY A 123 -1.89 -5.64 -6.19
N VAL A 124 -1.28 -5.10 -5.15
CA VAL A 124 -1.82 -5.17 -3.78
C VAL A 124 -3.09 -4.32 -3.69
N CYS A 125 -4.12 -4.88 -3.05
CA CYS A 125 -5.36 -4.18 -2.76
C CYS A 125 -5.41 -3.80 -1.28
N VAL A 126 -5.55 -2.50 -1.00
CA VAL A 126 -5.81 -1.96 0.34
C VAL A 126 -7.20 -1.36 0.35
N GLY A 127 -8.05 -1.85 1.25
CA GLY A 127 -9.42 -1.40 1.44
C GLY A 127 -9.52 0.01 2.03
N ARG A 128 -10.72 0.37 2.41
CA ARG A 128 -11.05 1.71 2.93
C ARG A 128 -10.67 1.86 4.39
N ARG A 129 -10.29 3.07 4.81
CA ARG A 129 -9.97 3.42 6.20
C ARG A 129 -8.90 2.54 6.84
N ALA A 130 -8.10 1.85 6.02
CA ALA A 130 -6.97 1.09 6.52
C ALA A 130 -5.89 2.02 7.09
N ARG A 131 -5.27 1.59 8.17
CA ARG A 131 -4.17 2.30 8.84
C ARG A 131 -2.90 1.48 8.76
N VAL A 132 -2.12 1.72 7.73
CA VAL A 132 -0.81 1.11 7.53
C VAL A 132 0.23 2.04 8.13
N GLN A 133 0.90 1.61 9.19
CA GLN A 133 1.89 2.42 9.92
C GLN A 133 3.25 2.45 9.20
N THR A 134 4.23 3.10 9.79
CA THR A 134 5.57 3.32 9.24
C THR A 134 6.29 2.00 8.90
N ASN A 135 7.01 1.99 7.76
CA ASN A 135 7.88 0.88 7.32
C ASN A 135 7.19 -0.48 7.20
N VAL A 136 5.93 -0.51 6.81
CA VAL A 136 5.22 -1.75 6.49
C VAL A 136 5.56 -2.20 5.08
N TYR A 137 5.75 -3.51 4.90
CA TYR A 137 5.93 -4.12 3.58
C TYR A 137 4.73 -5.01 3.23
N LEU A 138 3.98 -4.64 2.20
CA LEU A 138 2.88 -5.42 1.65
C LEU A 138 3.34 -6.10 0.36
N ALA A 139 3.65 -7.39 0.44
CA ALA A 139 4.11 -8.18 -0.70
C ALA A 139 3.01 -8.39 -1.73
N ARG A 140 3.39 -8.52 -3.00
CA ARG A 140 2.49 -8.82 -4.12
C ARG A 140 1.53 -9.96 -3.79
N GLY A 141 0.25 -9.77 -4.14
CA GLY A 141 -0.83 -10.72 -3.86
C GLY A 141 -1.43 -10.60 -2.47
N SER A 142 -0.93 -9.68 -1.63
CA SER A 142 -1.58 -9.37 -0.35
C SER A 142 -2.88 -8.60 -0.58
N VAL A 143 -3.86 -8.89 0.27
CA VAL A 143 -5.15 -8.19 0.33
C VAL A 143 -5.34 -7.66 1.75
N VAL A 144 -5.58 -6.38 1.87
CA VAL A 144 -5.89 -5.69 3.12
C VAL A 144 -7.32 -5.19 3.00
N GLU A 145 -8.25 -5.75 3.75
CA GLU A 145 -9.65 -5.31 3.72
C GLU A 145 -9.87 -4.00 4.49
N ASP A 146 -11.12 -3.54 4.56
CA ASP A 146 -11.50 -2.29 5.20
C ASP A 146 -11.15 -2.27 6.70
N ASP A 147 -10.84 -1.10 7.22
CA ASP A 147 -10.63 -0.82 8.65
C ASP A 147 -9.47 -1.59 9.30
N VAL A 148 -8.61 -2.25 8.53
CA VAL A 148 -7.44 -2.98 9.02
C VAL A 148 -6.42 -2.01 9.61
N PHE A 149 -5.79 -2.42 10.71
CA PHE A 149 -4.66 -1.74 11.30
C PHE A 149 -3.39 -2.59 11.21
N LEU A 150 -2.35 -2.04 10.62
CA LEU A 150 -1.01 -2.64 10.58
C LEU A 150 -0.02 -1.77 11.35
N GLY A 151 0.53 -2.31 12.43
CA GLY A 151 1.56 -1.66 13.24
C GLY A 151 2.87 -1.43 12.47
N PRO A 152 3.77 -0.59 12.99
CA PRO A 152 5.02 -0.27 12.31
C PRO A 152 5.87 -1.52 12.10
N GLY A 153 6.53 -1.59 10.93
CA GLY A 153 7.43 -2.67 10.59
C GLY A 153 6.76 -4.03 10.34
N VAL A 154 5.44 -4.10 10.17
CA VAL A 154 4.78 -5.34 9.73
C VAL A 154 5.29 -5.72 8.35
N CYS A 155 5.63 -7.00 8.17
CA CYS A 155 6.12 -7.55 6.92
C CYS A 155 5.25 -8.72 6.47
N THR A 156 4.64 -8.62 5.29
CA THR A 156 4.04 -9.76 4.60
C THR A 156 5.04 -10.39 3.65
N THR A 157 4.97 -11.69 3.45
CA THR A 157 5.77 -12.41 2.46
C THR A 157 4.84 -13.18 1.52
N ASN A 158 5.35 -13.60 0.35
CA ASN A 158 4.52 -14.23 -0.68
C ASN A 158 5.18 -15.43 -1.37
N ASP A 159 6.42 -15.77 -1.00
CA ASP A 159 7.20 -16.83 -1.62
C ASP A 159 7.79 -17.76 -0.56
N ASP A 160 7.26 -18.98 -0.46
CA ASP A 160 7.73 -20.02 0.45
C ASP A 160 9.10 -20.57 0.06
N THR A 161 9.52 -20.36 -1.18
CA THR A 161 10.75 -20.94 -1.75
C THR A 161 11.88 -19.94 -1.87
N MET A 162 11.62 -18.64 -1.59
CA MET A 162 12.62 -17.57 -1.66
C MET A 162 13.34 -17.52 -3.02
N GLY A 163 12.56 -17.58 -4.11
CA GLY A 163 13.05 -17.53 -5.49
C GLY A 163 13.48 -18.89 -6.08
N ARG A 164 13.36 -19.99 -5.34
CA ARG A 164 13.69 -21.33 -5.84
C ARG A 164 12.48 -22.10 -6.32
N HIS A 165 11.84 -21.63 -7.37
CA HIS A 165 10.63 -22.22 -7.95
C HIS A 165 10.72 -22.28 -9.48
N ALA A 166 9.91 -23.15 -10.08
CA ALA A 166 9.78 -23.24 -11.53
C ALA A 166 9.10 -22.00 -12.11
N PRO A 167 9.30 -21.69 -13.40
CA PRO A 167 8.53 -20.68 -14.09
C PRO A 167 7.02 -20.93 -13.94
N GLY A 168 6.23 -19.86 -13.73
CA GLY A 168 4.79 -19.96 -13.54
C GLY A 168 4.33 -20.28 -12.12
N HIS A 169 5.24 -20.38 -11.15
CA HIS A 169 4.87 -20.50 -9.74
C HIS A 169 4.03 -19.30 -9.29
N VAL A 170 2.91 -19.60 -8.63
CA VAL A 170 1.98 -18.58 -8.14
C VAL A 170 2.37 -18.14 -6.73
N LEU A 171 2.80 -16.91 -6.59
CA LEU A 171 3.07 -16.29 -5.31
C LEU A 171 1.75 -15.98 -4.57
N ARG A 172 1.71 -16.19 -3.27
CA ARG A 172 0.51 -16.03 -2.44
C ARG A 172 0.77 -15.03 -1.32
N GLY A 173 0.23 -13.82 -1.44
CA GLY A 173 0.28 -12.81 -0.39
C GLY A 173 -0.62 -13.15 0.80
N ALA A 174 -0.45 -12.43 1.90
CA ALA A 174 -1.31 -12.55 3.07
C ALA A 174 -2.68 -11.90 2.83
N ILE A 175 -3.73 -12.43 3.47
CA ILE A 175 -5.08 -11.87 3.44
C ILE A 175 -5.42 -11.35 4.84
N LEU A 176 -5.66 -10.05 4.93
CA LEU A 176 -5.98 -9.35 6.17
C LEU A 176 -7.45 -8.95 6.12
N ARG A 177 -8.29 -9.68 6.87
CA ARG A 177 -9.73 -9.49 6.86
C ARG A 177 -10.14 -8.23 7.62
N ARG A 178 -11.35 -7.76 7.35
CA ARG A 178 -11.92 -6.52 7.88
C ARG A 178 -11.58 -6.33 9.37
N ALA A 179 -11.15 -5.14 9.72
CA ALA A 179 -10.89 -4.69 11.09
C ALA A 179 -9.88 -5.51 11.89
N CYS A 180 -9.12 -6.45 11.29
CA CYS A 180 -8.06 -7.12 12.04
C CYS A 180 -6.96 -6.14 12.45
N ARG A 181 -6.30 -6.42 13.56
CA ARG A 181 -5.26 -5.60 14.18
C ARG A 181 -3.95 -6.38 14.24
N VAL A 182 -2.94 -5.88 13.56
CA VAL A 182 -1.62 -6.53 13.51
C VAL A 182 -0.61 -5.63 14.19
N GLY A 183 -0.03 -6.11 15.26
CA GLY A 183 0.97 -5.40 16.07
C GLY A 183 2.28 -5.14 15.33
N GLY A 184 3.09 -4.22 15.85
CA GLY A 184 4.37 -3.86 15.22
C GLY A 184 5.34 -5.01 15.10
N GLY A 185 6.12 -5.05 14.01
CA GLY A 185 7.15 -6.04 13.76
C GLY A 185 6.64 -7.47 13.48
N VAL A 186 5.35 -7.65 13.24
CA VAL A 186 4.77 -8.96 12.90
C VAL A 186 5.22 -9.40 11.51
N VAL A 187 5.53 -10.69 11.37
CA VAL A 187 5.78 -11.32 10.06
C VAL A 187 4.63 -12.25 9.72
N LEU A 188 4.06 -12.09 8.52
CA LEU A 188 3.03 -12.95 7.95
C LEU A 188 3.64 -13.80 6.83
N VAL A 189 3.65 -15.13 6.99
CA VAL A 189 4.20 -16.02 5.96
C VAL A 189 3.27 -16.10 4.74
N PRO A 190 3.74 -16.61 3.57
CA PRO A 190 2.96 -16.66 2.35
C PRO A 190 1.60 -17.33 2.51
N GLY A 191 0.56 -16.66 2.00
CA GLY A 191 -0.79 -17.21 1.90
C GLY A 191 -1.59 -17.31 3.19
N VAL A 192 -1.07 -16.84 4.34
CA VAL A 192 -1.85 -16.87 5.59
C VAL A 192 -2.98 -15.84 5.56
N GLN A 193 -4.06 -16.17 6.24
CA GLN A 193 -5.19 -15.29 6.46
C GLN A 193 -5.27 -14.88 7.94
N VAL A 194 -5.41 -13.59 8.20
CA VAL A 194 -5.79 -13.05 9.51
C VAL A 194 -7.28 -12.75 9.49
N GLY A 195 -8.04 -13.47 10.30
CA GLY A 195 -9.50 -13.39 10.34
C GLY A 195 -10.03 -12.02 10.77
N GLU A 196 -11.31 -11.78 10.47
CA GLU A 196 -12.00 -10.54 10.82
C GLU A 196 -11.92 -10.26 12.33
N GLU A 197 -11.61 -9.01 12.70
CA GLU A 197 -11.47 -8.58 14.09
C GLU A 197 -10.43 -9.37 14.91
N ALA A 198 -9.58 -10.18 14.27
CA ALA A 198 -8.49 -10.87 14.97
C ALA A 198 -7.34 -9.91 15.32
N PHE A 199 -6.70 -10.17 16.45
CA PHE A 199 -5.54 -9.41 16.90
C PHE A 199 -4.27 -10.28 16.86
N VAL A 200 -3.23 -9.76 16.26
CA VAL A 200 -1.90 -10.37 16.24
C VAL A 200 -0.96 -9.51 17.08
N GLY A 201 -0.47 -10.05 18.19
CA GLY A 201 0.43 -9.34 19.09
C GLY A 201 1.76 -8.97 18.44
N ALA A 202 2.36 -7.88 18.87
CA ALA A 202 3.61 -7.37 18.33
C ALA A 202 4.72 -8.42 18.34
N GLY A 203 5.57 -8.44 17.30
CA GLY A 203 6.69 -9.36 17.14
C GLY A 203 6.30 -10.81 16.84
N ALA A 204 5.04 -11.11 16.62
CA ALA A 204 4.62 -12.47 16.29
C ALA A 204 5.02 -12.89 14.87
N VAL A 205 5.23 -14.19 14.67
CA VAL A 205 5.40 -14.80 13.35
C VAL A 205 4.18 -15.71 13.08
N VAL A 206 3.30 -15.24 12.18
CA VAL A 206 2.07 -15.93 11.82
C VAL A 206 2.37 -16.97 10.73
N THR A 207 2.34 -18.23 11.09
CA THR A 207 2.67 -19.37 10.22
C THR A 207 1.45 -20.18 9.78
N ARG A 208 0.25 -19.83 10.25
CA ARG A 208 -1.04 -20.45 9.93
C ARG A 208 -2.13 -19.40 10.00
N ASP A 209 -3.28 -19.68 9.41
CA ASP A 209 -4.44 -18.82 9.50
C ASP A 209 -4.83 -18.51 10.94
N VAL A 210 -5.23 -17.27 11.17
CA VAL A 210 -5.72 -16.79 12.45
C VAL A 210 -7.26 -16.73 12.38
N THR A 211 -7.91 -17.39 13.31
CA THR A 211 -9.38 -17.40 13.39
C THR A 211 -9.90 -15.99 13.70
N ALA A 212 -11.05 -15.64 13.13
CA ALA A 212 -11.72 -14.37 13.43
C ALA A 212 -11.96 -14.21 14.95
N ARG A 213 -11.86 -12.97 15.44
CA ARG A 213 -12.07 -12.59 16.84
C ARG A 213 -11.20 -13.36 17.85
N THR A 214 -9.99 -13.74 17.45
CA THR A 214 -9.01 -14.32 18.38
C THR A 214 -7.76 -13.46 18.48
N VAL A 215 -7.11 -13.52 19.61
CA VAL A 215 -5.81 -12.91 19.88
C VAL A 215 -4.73 -13.98 19.79
N VAL A 216 -3.73 -13.78 18.94
CA VAL A 216 -2.56 -14.66 18.82
C VAL A 216 -1.27 -13.91 19.12
N VAL A 217 -0.27 -14.58 19.69
CA VAL A 217 1.02 -14.00 20.06
C VAL A 217 2.16 -15.00 19.87
N GLY A 218 3.37 -14.50 19.75
CA GLY A 218 4.61 -15.29 19.81
C GLY A 218 5.16 -15.75 18.46
N ASN A 219 6.26 -16.50 18.50
CA ASN A 219 6.93 -17.08 17.34
C ASN A 219 7.17 -18.58 17.56
N PRO A 220 6.45 -19.46 16.84
CA PRO A 220 5.34 -19.14 15.96
C PRO A 220 4.10 -18.64 16.74
N ALA A 221 3.23 -17.86 16.11
CA ALA A 221 2.03 -17.34 16.74
C ALA A 221 1.10 -18.45 17.24
N ARG A 222 0.59 -18.29 18.46
CA ARG A 222 -0.35 -19.21 19.11
C ARG A 222 -1.51 -18.44 19.71
N TRP A 223 -2.64 -19.09 19.79
CA TRP A 223 -3.82 -18.55 20.45
C TRP A 223 -3.52 -18.17 21.90
N LEU A 224 -3.97 -17.01 22.30
CA LEU A 224 -3.85 -16.47 23.65
C LEU A 224 -5.23 -16.40 24.35
N ARG A 225 -6.21 -15.78 23.67
CA ARG A 225 -7.57 -15.57 24.14
C ARG A 225 -8.48 -15.16 22.99
N ASP A 226 -9.76 -15.07 23.24
CA ASP A 226 -10.70 -14.44 22.33
C ASP A 226 -10.65 -12.89 22.48
N VAL A 227 -11.09 -12.18 21.44
CA VAL A 227 -11.23 -10.71 21.45
C VAL A 227 -12.49 -10.36 22.23
N GLY A 228 -12.39 -9.45 23.19
CA GLY A 228 -13.53 -8.97 23.98
C GLY A 228 -14.51 -8.14 23.16
N GLU A 229 -15.79 -8.14 23.52
CA GLU A 229 -16.82 -7.35 22.83
C GLU A 229 -16.54 -5.82 22.88
N ASP A 230 -15.83 -5.37 23.91
CA ASP A 230 -15.38 -3.98 24.07
C ASP A 230 -14.17 -3.61 23.20
N GLU A 231 -13.48 -4.59 22.64
CA GLU A 231 -12.33 -4.42 21.74
C GLU A 231 -12.75 -4.36 20.26
N LEU A 232 -13.99 -4.71 19.91
CA LEU A 232 -14.47 -4.73 18.53
C LEU A 232 -14.60 -3.31 17.94
N LEU A 233 -14.38 -3.20 16.63
CA LEU A 233 -14.35 -1.92 15.90
C LEU A 233 -15.61 -1.06 16.17
N GLU A 234 -16.78 -1.68 16.24
CA GLU A 234 -18.06 -0.97 16.39
C GLU A 234 -18.16 -0.16 17.70
N ARG A 235 -17.31 -0.45 18.69
CA ARG A 235 -17.22 0.32 19.93
C ARG A 235 -16.37 1.58 19.81
N TRP A 236 -15.60 1.71 18.69
CA TRP A 236 -14.61 2.76 18.50
C TRP A 236 -14.88 3.65 17.28
N ARG A 237 -16.04 3.52 16.67
CA ARG A 237 -16.56 4.34 15.56
C ARG A 237 -17.40 5.51 16.04
#